data_fc72f8d75a042bf5c76ca3d22c49f15c
#
_entry.id   fc72f8d75a042bf5c76ca3d22c49f15c
#
_cell.length_a   1.000
_cell.length_b   1.000
_cell.length_c   1.000
_cell.angle_alpha   90.00
_cell.angle_beta   90.00
_cell.angle_gamma   90.00
#
_symmetry.space_group_name_H-M   'P 1'
#
loop_
_entity.id
_entity.type
_entity.pdbx_description
1 polymer ?
#
loop_
_entity_poly.entity_id
_entity_poly.type
_entity_poly.pdbx_seq_one_letter_code
_entity_poly.pdbx_strand_id
1 'polypeptide(L)'
;TVFYDLKKNYPTAWQLSIDHKWNFVYNEFLKNIERGIREGIYRADIHKEIYSKIFVSHIETIIEGEVFPWPEFSFETVFIENFRLHIRGIANEKGLKYFQEQILKN
;
A
#
# COMPACT_ATOMS: atom_id res chain seq x y z
N THR A 1 8.84 23.18 -8.01
CA THR A 1 7.84 22.95 -6.97
C THR A 1 8.45 22.97 -5.57
N VAL A 2 7.61 23.10 -4.56
CA VAL A 2 8.04 23.08 -3.16
C VAL A 2 8.74 21.76 -2.82
N PHE A 3 8.21 20.64 -3.29
CA PHE A 3 8.81 19.32 -3.02
C PHE A 3 10.17 19.16 -3.69
N TYR A 4 10.30 19.62 -4.93
CA TYR A 4 11.58 19.60 -5.64
C TYR A 4 12.64 20.43 -4.90
N ASP A 5 12.25 21.62 -4.49
CA ASP A 5 13.15 22.54 -3.78
C ASP A 5 13.59 21.99 -2.43
N LEU A 6 12.68 21.36 -1.69
CA LEU A 6 13.00 20.72 -0.41
C LEU A 6 13.98 19.57 -0.60
N LYS A 7 13.76 18.72 -1.59
CA LYS A 7 14.63 17.58 -1.89
C LYS A 7 16.04 18.06 -2.28
N LYS A 8 16.10 19.10 -3.10
CA LYS A 8 17.36 19.63 -3.61
C LYS A 8 18.16 20.38 -2.55
N ASN A 9 17.49 21.25 -1.79
CA ASN A 9 18.15 22.19 -0.87
C ASN A 9 18.24 21.67 0.56
N TYR A 10 17.38 20.71 0.95
CA TYR A 10 17.34 20.16 2.30
C TYR A 10 17.24 18.64 2.25
N PRO A 11 18.22 17.94 1.67
CA PRO A 11 18.12 16.50 1.44
C PRO A 11 17.96 15.67 2.71
N THR A 12 18.59 16.05 3.81
CA THR A 12 18.45 15.33 5.08
C THR A 12 17.05 15.45 5.65
N ALA A 13 16.51 16.68 5.67
CA ALA A 13 15.15 16.92 6.14
C ALA A 13 14.12 16.21 5.26
N TRP A 14 14.36 16.21 3.94
CA TRP A 14 13.53 15.51 2.98
C TRP A 14 13.52 14.01 3.27
N GLN A 15 14.68 13.41 3.48
CA GLN A 15 14.80 11.97 3.75
C GLN A 15 14.10 11.58 5.06
N LEU A 16 14.26 12.38 6.11
CA LEU A 16 13.58 12.16 7.39
C LEU A 16 12.05 12.21 7.22
N SER A 17 11.57 13.16 6.42
CA SER A 17 10.14 13.29 6.13
C SER A 17 9.59 12.06 5.41
N ILE A 18 10.33 11.55 4.43
CA ILE A 18 9.95 10.34 3.69
C ILE A 18 9.96 9.12 4.60
N ASP A 19 11.01 8.96 5.40
CA ASP A 19 11.13 7.84 6.33
C ASP A 19 9.97 7.84 7.33
N HIS A 20 9.63 9.00 7.87
CA HIS A 20 8.49 9.14 8.78
C HIS A 20 7.18 8.76 8.11
N LYS A 21 6.96 9.21 6.89
CA LYS A 21 5.76 8.91 6.11
C LYS A 21 5.61 7.41 5.87
N TRP A 22 6.69 6.76 5.44
CA TRP A 22 6.64 5.33 5.15
C TRP A 22 6.52 4.48 6.40
N ASN A 23 7.12 4.90 7.50
CA ASN A 23 6.92 4.24 8.79
C ASN A 23 5.47 4.33 9.25
N PHE A 24 4.84 5.48 9.06
CA PHE A 24 3.42 5.66 9.39
C PHE A 24 2.55 4.72 8.54
N VAL A 25 2.76 4.70 7.23
CA VAL A 25 1.98 3.85 6.33
C VAL A 25 2.17 2.37 6.67
N TYR A 26 3.41 1.95 6.93
CA TYR A 26 3.73 0.59 7.33
C TYR A 26 2.95 0.20 8.59
N ASN A 27 2.97 1.03 9.60
CA ASN A 27 2.27 0.74 10.86
C ASN A 27 0.76 0.67 10.69
N GLU A 28 0.20 1.52 9.83
CA GLU A 28 -1.24 1.46 9.52
C GLU A 28 -1.61 0.16 8.82
N PHE A 29 -0.79 -0.30 7.88
CA PHE A 29 -0.99 -1.59 7.22
C PHE A 29 -0.90 -2.75 8.19
N LEU A 30 0.11 -2.73 9.04
CA LEU A 30 0.30 -3.77 10.04
C LEU A 30 -0.91 -3.88 10.96
N LYS A 31 -1.40 -2.76 11.46
CA LYS A 31 -2.60 -2.71 12.31
C LYS A 31 -3.83 -3.23 11.58
N ASN A 32 -3.98 -2.88 10.31
CA ASN A 32 -5.11 -3.33 9.50
C ASN A 32 -5.06 -4.85 9.30
N ILE A 33 -3.90 -5.40 9.01
CA ILE A 33 -3.74 -6.85 8.87
C ILE A 33 -4.05 -7.56 10.19
N GLU A 34 -3.52 -7.06 11.30
CA GLU A 34 -3.78 -7.63 12.61
C GLU A 34 -5.29 -7.61 12.95
N ARG A 35 -5.94 -6.49 12.65
CA ARG A 35 -7.38 -6.36 12.87
C ARG A 35 -8.16 -7.34 11.99
N GLY A 36 -7.82 -7.46 10.73
CA GLY A 36 -8.51 -8.37 9.82
C GLY A 36 -8.34 -9.83 10.20
N ILE A 37 -7.18 -10.19 10.75
CA ILE A 37 -6.96 -11.55 11.29
C ILE A 37 -7.88 -11.77 12.48
N ARG A 38 -7.95 -10.83 13.41
CA ARG A 38 -8.84 -10.94 14.57
C ARG A 38 -10.31 -11.02 14.18
N GLU A 39 -10.72 -10.29 13.17
CA GLU A 39 -12.09 -10.29 12.67
C GLU A 39 -12.41 -11.50 11.77
N GLY A 40 -11.41 -12.31 11.46
CA GLY A 40 -11.59 -13.52 10.68
C GLY A 40 -11.77 -13.32 9.18
N ILE A 41 -11.37 -12.17 8.64
CA ILE A 41 -11.47 -11.88 7.21
C ILE A 41 -10.13 -11.99 6.48
N TYR A 42 -9.01 -11.97 7.20
CA TYR A 42 -7.69 -12.16 6.62
C TYR A 42 -7.12 -13.51 7.05
N ARG A 43 -6.27 -14.06 6.18
CA ARG A 43 -5.60 -15.34 6.41
C ARG A 43 -4.70 -15.24 7.65
N ALA A 44 -4.77 -16.25 8.51
CA ALA A 44 -3.98 -16.29 9.74
C ALA A 44 -2.55 -16.80 9.50
N ASP A 45 -2.27 -17.34 8.32
CA ASP A 45 -0.98 -17.95 8.00
C ASP A 45 0.00 -16.99 7.30
N ILE A 46 -0.32 -15.70 7.23
CA ILE A 46 0.57 -14.73 6.58
C ILE A 46 1.57 -14.15 7.57
N HIS A 47 2.73 -13.78 7.04
CA HIS A 47 3.74 -13.06 7.82
C HIS A 47 3.43 -11.56 7.71
N LYS A 48 2.72 -11.04 8.70
CA LYS A 48 2.15 -9.69 8.64
C LYS A 48 3.18 -8.58 8.41
N GLU A 49 4.36 -8.69 9.02
CA GLU A 49 5.42 -7.68 8.88
C GLU A 49 5.97 -7.66 7.46
N ILE A 50 6.21 -8.84 6.88
CA ILE A 50 6.71 -8.94 5.51
C ILE A 50 5.65 -8.45 4.52
N TYR A 51 4.39 -8.85 4.70
CA TYR A 51 3.31 -8.42 3.81
C TYR A 51 3.12 -6.91 3.84
N SER A 52 3.21 -6.32 5.04
CA SER A 52 3.10 -4.86 5.19
C SER A 52 4.24 -4.14 4.47
N LYS A 53 5.47 -4.64 4.57
CA LYS A 53 6.62 -4.06 3.87
C LYS A 53 6.49 -4.18 2.36
N ILE A 54 6.05 -5.32 1.88
CA ILE A 54 5.82 -5.54 0.43
C ILE A 54 4.78 -4.53 -0.06
N PHE A 55 3.68 -4.37 0.65
CA PHE A 55 2.63 -3.45 0.23
C PHE A 55 3.11 -2.01 0.20
N VAL A 56 3.86 -1.58 1.21
CA VAL A 56 4.45 -0.24 1.23
C VAL A 56 5.39 -0.04 0.05
N SER A 57 6.21 -1.05 -0.26
CA SER A 57 7.13 -1.00 -1.40
C SER A 57 6.39 -0.84 -2.73
N HIS A 58 5.25 -1.50 -2.88
CA HIS A 58 4.41 -1.34 -4.07
C HIS A 58 3.89 0.09 -4.20
N ILE A 59 3.44 0.67 -3.10
CA ILE A 59 2.95 2.06 -3.09
C ILE A 59 4.06 3.01 -3.49
N GLU A 60 5.27 2.84 -2.94
CA GLU A 60 6.42 3.66 -3.31
C GLU A 60 6.70 3.57 -4.82
N THR A 61 6.69 2.36 -5.37
CA THR A 61 6.92 2.13 -6.80
C THR A 61 5.88 2.84 -7.65
N ILE A 62 4.62 2.80 -7.23
CA ILE A 62 3.53 3.45 -7.98
C ILE A 62 3.68 4.97 -7.95
N ILE A 63 3.98 5.53 -6.78
CA ILE A 63 4.11 6.98 -6.61
C ILE A 63 5.34 7.52 -7.33
N GLU A 64 6.43 6.76 -7.32
CA GLU A 64 7.68 7.16 -7.97
C GLU A 64 7.51 7.36 -9.48
N GLY A 65 6.67 6.56 -10.11
CA GLY A 65 6.29 6.76 -11.51
C GLY A 65 7.26 6.25 -12.56
N GLU A 66 8.33 5.57 -12.18
CA GLU A 66 9.28 5.02 -13.14
C GLU A 66 8.76 3.74 -13.79
N VAL A 67 8.12 2.87 -12.99
CA VAL A 67 7.59 1.60 -13.47
C VAL A 67 6.26 1.80 -14.20
N PHE A 68 5.44 2.72 -13.69
CA PHE A 68 4.13 3.02 -14.26
C PHE A 68 4.04 4.51 -14.63
N PRO A 69 4.72 4.92 -15.72
CA PRO A 69 4.80 6.34 -16.04
C PRO A 69 3.51 6.89 -16.64
N TRP A 70 3.21 8.14 -16.30
CA TRP A 70 2.18 8.92 -16.97
C TRP A 70 2.70 9.39 -18.32
N PRO A 71 1.90 9.45 -19.39
CA PRO A 71 0.45 9.14 -19.44
C PRO A 71 0.13 7.69 -19.81
N GLU A 72 1.12 6.83 -19.97
CA GLU A 72 0.92 5.43 -20.36
C GLU A 72 0.02 4.71 -19.36
N PHE A 73 0.21 4.99 -18.05
CA PHE A 73 -0.59 4.41 -16.99
C PHE A 73 -1.28 5.52 -16.19
N SER A 74 -2.54 5.28 -15.80
CA SER A 74 -3.26 6.13 -14.88
C SER A 74 -2.89 5.73 -13.45
N PHE A 75 -2.52 6.71 -12.61
CA PHE A 75 -2.24 6.47 -11.21
C PHE A 75 -3.40 5.74 -10.51
N GLU A 76 -4.63 6.19 -10.76
CA GLU A 76 -5.81 5.57 -10.14
C GLU A 76 -5.96 4.11 -10.52
N THR A 77 -5.78 3.79 -11.80
CA THR A 77 -5.92 2.42 -12.28
C THR A 77 -4.87 1.51 -11.66
N VAL A 78 -3.62 1.95 -11.64
CA VAL A 78 -2.53 1.15 -11.04
C VAL A 78 -2.75 0.97 -9.55
N PHE A 79 -3.16 2.02 -8.85
CA PHE A 79 -3.41 1.98 -7.41
C PHE A 79 -4.54 0.99 -7.09
N ILE A 80 -5.64 1.04 -7.84
CA ILE A 80 -6.77 0.14 -7.64
C ILE A 80 -6.38 -1.32 -7.92
N GLU A 81 -5.64 -1.57 -8.99
CA GLU A 81 -5.19 -2.93 -9.31
C GLU A 81 -4.24 -3.47 -8.25
N ASN A 82 -3.35 -2.62 -7.72
CA ASN A 82 -2.47 -3.00 -6.63
C ASN A 82 -3.27 -3.35 -5.36
N PHE A 83 -4.30 -2.56 -5.06
CA PHE A 83 -5.18 -2.82 -3.94
C PHE A 83 -5.89 -4.17 -4.08
N ARG A 84 -6.42 -4.45 -5.28
CA ARG A 84 -7.07 -5.73 -5.57
C ARG A 84 -6.12 -6.91 -5.39
N LEU A 85 -4.90 -6.77 -5.89
CA LEU A 85 -3.85 -7.78 -5.73
C LEU A 85 -3.58 -8.04 -4.25
N HIS A 86 -3.44 -6.97 -3.48
CA HIS A 86 -3.16 -7.05 -2.04
C HIS A 86 -4.30 -7.78 -1.31
N ILE A 87 -5.53 -7.37 -1.54
CA ILE A 87 -6.69 -7.98 -0.90
C ILE A 87 -6.80 -9.47 -1.23
N ARG A 88 -6.60 -9.83 -2.50
CA ARG A 88 -6.65 -11.24 -2.92
C ARG A 88 -5.53 -12.07 -2.29
N GLY A 89 -4.43 -11.43 -1.92
CA GLY A 89 -3.30 -12.11 -1.28
C GLY A 89 -3.49 -12.33 0.22
N ILE A 90 -4.20 -11.44 0.91
CA ILE A 90 -4.33 -11.51 2.37
C ILE A 90 -5.69 -12.01 2.86
N ALA A 91 -6.74 -11.85 2.06
CA ALA A 91 -8.08 -12.23 2.47
C ALA A 91 -8.27 -13.76 2.43
N ASN A 92 -9.00 -14.28 3.42
CA ASN A 92 -9.49 -15.66 3.37
C ASN A 92 -10.79 -15.69 2.58
N GLU A 93 -11.45 -16.86 2.51
CA GLU A 93 -12.68 -17.01 1.75
C GLU A 93 -13.77 -16.04 2.22
N LYS A 94 -13.94 -15.89 3.52
CA LYS A 94 -14.91 -14.97 4.10
C LYS A 94 -14.56 -13.52 3.73
N GLY A 95 -13.29 -13.17 3.82
CA GLY A 95 -12.81 -11.84 3.47
C GLY A 95 -12.97 -11.53 2.00
N LEU A 96 -12.66 -12.48 1.11
CA LEU A 96 -12.84 -12.29 -0.33
C LEU A 96 -14.31 -12.02 -0.66
N LYS A 97 -15.22 -12.76 -0.05
CA LYS A 97 -16.65 -12.55 -0.23
C LYS A 97 -17.07 -11.15 0.24
N TYR A 98 -16.59 -10.74 1.41
CA TYR A 98 -16.87 -9.43 1.96
C TYR A 98 -16.39 -8.31 1.03
N PHE A 99 -15.13 -8.39 0.60
CA PHE A 99 -14.55 -7.37 -0.26
C PHE A 99 -15.17 -7.37 -1.65
N GLN A 100 -15.54 -8.52 -2.17
CA GLN A 100 -16.21 -8.64 -3.46
C GLN A 100 -17.55 -7.91 -3.44
N GLU A 101 -18.30 -8.03 -2.37
CA GLU A 101 -19.59 -7.37 -2.21
C GLU A 101 -19.46 -5.86 -1.98
N GLN A 102 -18.41 -5.44 -1.26
CA GLN A 102 -18.26 -4.05 -0.84
C GLN A 102 -17.34 -3.22 -1.75
N ILE A 103 -16.27 -3.82 -2.28
CA ILE A 103 -15.18 -3.06 -2.89
C ILE A 103 -14.79 -3.59 -4.27
N LEU A 104 -14.75 -4.90 -4.47
CA LEU A 104 -14.27 -5.52 -5.71
C LEU A 104 -15.37 -5.77 -6.73
N LYS A 105 -16.47 -5.10 -6.57
CA LYS A 105 -17.72 -5.36 -7.26
C LYS A 105 -17.67 -5.21 -8.78
N ASN A 106 -16.64 -4.59 -9.30
CA ASN A 106 -16.49 -4.44 -10.75
C ASN A 106 -15.13 -4.95 -11.18
#